data_080d5279968e588d4b9da79133b86415
#
_entry.id   080d5279968e588d4b9da79133b86415
#
_cell.length_a   1.000
_cell.length_b   1.000
_cell.length_c   1.000
_cell.angle_alpha   90.00
_cell.angle_beta   90.00
_cell.angle_gamma   90.00
#
_symmetry.space_group_name_H-M   'P 1'
#
loop_
_entity.id
_entity.type
_entity.pdbx_description
1 polymer ?
#
loop_
_entity_poly.entity_id
_entity_poly.type
_entity_poly.pdbx_seq_one_letter_code
_entity_poly.pdbx_strand_id
1 'polypeptide(L)'
;MRRIALTTAAFILAVAGTSFAQGFIQYTSRADFFAVSFPGEPNVRETPWMSEQGITLPAHVYSVENERGRYSMTVVDYKDTEKLHTERAAQCVKAKGEGDACNNGWRGDVAGAIAWGTWQFLKRDAKVTFYGWYVADLVPGQWLQLLNPDGSRTFGAVNMHGTRLYLLEATVPRGAPAPGLFQQSLMFLDDEGRVIRYRSYYSPNHSDEWKFPAPPPPRAR
;
A
#
# COMPACT_ATOMS: atom_id res chain seq x y z
N MET A 1 -58.97 -44.06 21.17
CA MET A 1 -58.04 -42.96 21.56
C MET A 1 -56.83 -43.04 20.64
N ARG A 2 -56.80 -42.18 19.59
CA ARG A 2 -55.71 -42.11 18.62
C ARG A 2 -54.75 -41.00 19.04
N ARG A 3 -53.50 -41.32 19.35
CA ARG A 3 -52.44 -40.35 19.62
C ARG A 3 -51.81 -39.93 18.29
N ILE A 4 -51.99 -38.66 17.94
CA ILE A 4 -51.34 -38.03 16.81
C ILE A 4 -50.00 -37.51 17.30
N ALA A 5 -48.89 -38.05 16.79
CA ALA A 5 -47.56 -37.55 17.03
C ALA A 5 -47.26 -36.49 15.95
N LEU A 6 -47.12 -35.22 16.36
CA LEU A 6 -46.62 -34.14 15.52
C LEU A 6 -45.09 -34.19 15.52
N THR A 7 -44.51 -34.55 14.43
CA THR A 7 -43.06 -34.40 14.17
C THR A 7 -42.81 -33.03 13.56
N THR A 8 -42.25 -32.12 14.34
CA THR A 8 -41.82 -30.79 13.90
C THR A 8 -40.41 -30.95 13.25
N ALA A 9 -40.34 -30.93 11.94
CA ALA A 9 -39.08 -30.90 11.22
C ALA A 9 -38.54 -29.45 11.25
N ALA A 10 -37.52 -29.18 12.04
CA ALA A 10 -36.79 -27.90 12.02
C ALA A 10 -35.86 -27.88 10.83
N PHE A 11 -36.19 -27.11 9.80
CA PHE A 11 -35.34 -26.82 8.65
C PHE A 11 -34.34 -25.73 9.06
N ILE A 12 -33.11 -26.13 9.44
CA ILE A 12 -32.02 -25.18 9.65
C ILE A 12 -31.45 -24.84 8.26
N LEU A 13 -31.88 -23.70 7.71
CA LEU A 13 -31.20 -23.10 6.56
C LEU A 13 -29.80 -22.63 7.04
N ALA A 14 -28.78 -23.42 6.78
CA ALA A 14 -27.40 -22.98 6.87
C ALA A 14 -27.15 -21.99 5.70
N VAL A 15 -27.32 -20.71 5.94
CA VAL A 15 -26.82 -19.66 5.05
C VAL A 15 -25.30 -19.69 5.16
N ALA A 16 -24.67 -20.47 4.29
CA ALA A 16 -23.22 -20.41 4.09
C ALA A 16 -22.92 -19.08 3.41
N GLY A 17 -22.82 -18.02 4.22
CA GLY A 17 -22.24 -16.75 3.80
C GLY A 17 -20.79 -17.03 3.40
N THR A 18 -20.45 -16.81 2.13
CA THR A 18 -19.07 -16.86 1.66
C THR A 18 -18.27 -15.83 2.46
N SER A 19 -17.46 -16.32 3.41
CA SER A 19 -16.59 -15.44 4.21
C SER A 19 -15.59 -14.80 3.26
N PHE A 20 -15.69 -13.49 3.04
CA PHE A 20 -14.75 -12.72 2.21
C PHE A 20 -13.29 -12.79 2.69
N ALA A 21 -13.06 -13.30 3.91
CA ALA A 21 -11.72 -13.55 4.44
C ALA A 21 -11.06 -14.81 3.86
N GLN A 22 -11.84 -15.75 3.28
CA GLN A 22 -11.27 -16.93 2.65
C GLN A 22 -10.52 -16.55 1.37
N GLY A 23 -9.21 -16.86 1.34
CA GLY A 23 -8.35 -16.66 0.17
C GLY A 23 -7.46 -15.42 0.23
N PHE A 24 -7.44 -14.66 1.34
CA PHE A 24 -6.36 -13.69 1.57
C PHE A 24 -5.16 -14.41 2.21
N ILE A 25 -3.98 -14.13 1.69
CA ILE A 25 -2.71 -14.63 2.22
C ILE A 25 -1.88 -13.44 2.70
N GLN A 26 -1.11 -13.64 3.76
CA GLN A 26 -0.13 -12.66 4.14
C GLN A 26 1.12 -12.82 3.29
N TYR A 27 1.40 -11.83 2.47
CA TYR A 27 2.62 -11.74 1.69
C TYR A 27 3.65 -10.89 2.43
N THR A 28 4.91 -11.33 2.41
CA THR A 28 6.02 -10.66 3.09
C THR A 28 7.16 -10.42 2.10
N SER A 29 7.56 -9.15 1.92
CA SER A 29 8.76 -8.77 1.19
C SER A 29 9.84 -8.29 2.15
N ARG A 30 10.90 -9.07 2.29
CA ARG A 30 12.08 -8.62 3.05
C ARG A 30 12.91 -7.59 2.28
N ALA A 31 12.91 -7.67 0.95
CA ALA A 31 13.63 -6.72 0.11
C ALA A 31 13.05 -5.30 0.23
N ASP A 32 11.73 -5.20 0.37
CA ASP A 32 11.02 -3.92 0.46
C ASP A 32 10.41 -3.64 1.83
N PHE A 33 10.78 -4.45 2.85
CA PHE A 33 10.50 -4.22 4.27
C PHE A 33 9.01 -4.06 4.61
N PHE A 34 8.15 -4.89 4.03
CA PHE A 34 6.72 -4.87 4.34
C PHE A 34 6.10 -6.26 4.41
N ALA A 35 4.94 -6.33 5.09
CA ALA A 35 3.99 -7.43 4.94
C ALA A 35 2.58 -6.85 4.75
N VAL A 36 1.78 -7.51 3.89
CA VAL A 36 0.41 -7.10 3.59
C VAL A 36 -0.42 -8.31 3.17
N SER A 37 -1.74 -8.29 3.43
CA SER A 37 -2.66 -9.36 3.04
C SER A 37 -3.15 -9.15 1.61
N PHE A 38 -2.77 -10.03 0.67
CA PHE A 38 -3.26 -10.05 -0.70
C PHE A 38 -4.34 -11.12 -0.91
N PRO A 39 -5.28 -10.92 -1.87
CA PRO A 39 -6.28 -11.94 -2.24
C PRO A 39 -5.70 -13.05 -3.15
N GLY A 40 -4.46 -13.43 -2.95
CA GLY A 40 -3.68 -14.43 -3.69
C GLY A 40 -2.20 -14.05 -3.74
N GLU A 41 -1.37 -14.92 -4.31
CA GLU A 41 0.08 -14.68 -4.48
C GLU A 41 0.32 -13.56 -5.50
N PRO A 42 1.04 -12.47 -5.14
CA PRO A 42 1.26 -11.36 -6.07
C PRO A 42 2.35 -11.68 -7.10
N ASN A 43 2.13 -11.21 -8.32
CA ASN A 43 3.19 -11.05 -9.30
C ASN A 43 4.01 -9.82 -8.94
N VAL A 44 5.34 -9.94 -9.04
CA VAL A 44 6.27 -8.85 -8.73
C VAL A 44 6.93 -8.39 -10.02
N ARG A 45 6.98 -7.07 -10.23
CA ARG A 45 7.70 -6.47 -11.36
C ARG A 45 8.44 -5.22 -10.91
N GLU A 46 9.58 -4.98 -11.51
CA GLU A 46 10.29 -3.71 -11.39
C GLU A 46 9.69 -2.66 -12.33
N THR A 47 9.74 -1.40 -11.91
CA THR A 47 9.30 -0.27 -12.73
C THR A 47 10.06 0.99 -12.33
N PRO A 48 10.37 1.89 -13.26
CA PRO A 48 10.85 3.21 -12.90
C PRO A 48 9.73 4.03 -12.28
N TRP A 49 10.06 4.82 -11.26
CA TRP A 49 9.20 5.81 -10.65
C TRP A 49 9.79 7.20 -10.85
N MET A 50 9.03 8.10 -11.44
CA MET A 50 9.44 9.50 -11.54
C MET A 50 9.03 10.23 -10.26
N SER A 51 10.00 10.77 -9.53
CA SER A 51 9.74 11.58 -8.33
C SER A 51 9.16 12.94 -8.69
N GLU A 52 8.67 13.69 -7.70
CA GLU A 52 8.13 15.04 -7.91
C GLU A 52 9.14 15.97 -8.61
N GLN A 53 10.40 15.86 -8.23
CA GLN A 53 11.46 16.71 -8.78
C GLN A 53 12.22 16.10 -9.96
N GLY A 54 11.64 15.07 -10.61
CA GLY A 54 12.12 14.53 -11.88
C GLY A 54 13.34 13.61 -11.77
N ILE A 55 13.54 12.97 -10.61
CA ILE A 55 14.51 11.90 -10.45
C ILE A 55 13.82 10.56 -10.70
N THR A 56 14.46 9.69 -11.49
CA THR A 56 13.98 8.32 -11.68
C THR A 56 14.50 7.43 -10.58
N LEU A 57 13.58 6.85 -9.82
CA LEU A 57 13.84 5.95 -8.69
C LEU A 57 13.42 4.52 -9.03
N PRO A 58 14.07 3.49 -8.48
CA PRO A 58 13.62 2.12 -8.62
C PRO A 58 12.34 1.90 -7.80
N ALA A 59 11.42 1.11 -8.37
CA ALA A 59 10.22 0.70 -7.67
C ALA A 59 9.84 -0.74 -8.01
N HIS A 60 9.25 -1.44 -7.05
CA HIS A 60 8.61 -2.74 -7.25
C HIS A 60 7.09 -2.60 -7.17
N VAL A 61 6.40 -3.30 -8.05
CA VAL A 61 4.94 -3.42 -8.02
C VAL A 61 4.57 -4.88 -7.79
N TYR A 62 3.92 -5.12 -6.68
CA TYR A 62 3.33 -6.39 -6.27
C TYR A 62 1.85 -6.34 -6.63
N SER A 63 1.35 -7.26 -7.45
CA SER A 63 -0.02 -7.17 -7.94
C SER A 63 -0.74 -8.49 -8.03
N VAL A 64 -2.04 -8.47 -7.68
CA VAL A 64 -3.00 -9.57 -7.88
C VAL A 64 -4.20 -9.02 -8.61
N GLU A 65 -4.67 -9.72 -9.62
CA GLU A 65 -5.93 -9.44 -10.30
C GLU A 65 -6.76 -10.72 -10.35
N ASN A 66 -8.00 -10.63 -9.88
CA ASN A 66 -8.96 -11.73 -9.88
C ASN A 66 -10.41 -11.18 -9.90
N GLU A 67 -11.40 -12.03 -9.72
CA GLU A 67 -12.82 -11.68 -9.67
C GLU A 67 -13.18 -10.64 -8.58
N ARG A 68 -12.38 -10.52 -7.52
CA ARG A 68 -12.57 -9.54 -6.45
C ARG A 68 -12.10 -8.14 -6.82
N GLY A 69 -11.27 -8.01 -7.86
CA GLY A 69 -10.71 -6.76 -8.33
C GLY A 69 -9.20 -6.82 -8.56
N ARG A 70 -8.60 -5.65 -8.67
CA ARG A 70 -7.15 -5.45 -8.83
C ARG A 70 -6.57 -4.89 -7.54
N TYR A 71 -5.52 -5.51 -7.06
CA TYR A 71 -4.83 -5.16 -5.82
C TYR A 71 -3.35 -4.97 -6.12
N SER A 72 -2.77 -3.89 -5.67
CA SER A 72 -1.34 -3.65 -5.84
C SER A 72 -0.71 -2.91 -4.66
N MET A 73 0.53 -3.26 -4.39
CA MET A 73 1.45 -2.52 -3.55
C MET A 73 2.60 -2.05 -4.43
N THR A 74 2.81 -0.75 -4.53
CA THR A 74 4.01 -0.18 -5.14
C THR A 74 4.93 0.30 -4.03
N VAL A 75 6.18 -0.12 -4.07
CA VAL A 75 7.23 0.34 -3.15
C VAL A 75 8.29 1.05 -3.96
N VAL A 76 8.54 2.32 -3.63
CA VAL A 76 9.56 3.15 -4.28
C VAL A 76 10.72 3.35 -3.32
N ASP A 77 11.94 3.07 -3.77
CA ASP A 77 13.13 3.25 -2.95
C ASP A 77 13.76 4.64 -3.16
N TYR A 78 13.67 5.50 -2.15
CA TYR A 78 14.26 6.83 -2.10
C TYR A 78 15.68 6.86 -1.52
N LYS A 79 16.30 5.70 -1.26
CA LYS A 79 17.60 5.60 -0.60
C LYS A 79 18.69 6.40 -1.29
N ASP A 80 18.75 6.35 -2.62
CA ASP A 80 19.80 6.99 -3.41
C ASP A 80 19.42 8.40 -3.92
N THR A 81 18.32 8.97 -3.42
CA THR A 81 17.79 10.26 -3.90
C THR A 81 18.82 11.39 -3.79
N GLU A 82 19.54 11.51 -2.68
CA GLU A 82 20.58 12.54 -2.51
C GLU A 82 21.68 12.42 -3.54
N LYS A 83 22.19 11.21 -3.80
CA LYS A 83 23.21 10.93 -4.81
C LYS A 83 22.72 11.35 -6.20
N LEU A 84 21.53 10.90 -6.59
CA LEU A 84 20.96 11.17 -7.91
C LEU A 84 20.73 12.67 -8.14
N HIS A 85 20.24 13.41 -7.14
CA HIS A 85 20.12 14.86 -7.19
C HIS A 85 21.47 15.55 -7.32
N THR A 86 22.48 15.10 -6.58
CA THR A 86 23.83 15.64 -6.63
C THR A 86 24.45 15.46 -8.03
N GLU A 87 24.30 14.26 -8.59
CA GLU A 87 24.78 13.97 -9.95
C GLU A 87 24.08 14.84 -11.01
N ARG A 88 22.74 14.99 -10.91
CA ARG A 88 21.97 15.86 -11.80
C ARG A 88 22.40 17.32 -11.70
N ALA A 89 22.56 17.84 -10.49
CA ALA A 89 23.01 19.21 -10.25
C ALA A 89 24.41 19.46 -10.86
N ALA A 90 25.33 18.52 -10.65
CA ALA A 90 26.68 18.60 -11.24
C ALA A 90 26.66 18.58 -12.78
N GLN A 91 25.78 17.76 -13.38
CA GLN A 91 25.60 17.74 -14.85
C GLN A 91 25.02 19.07 -15.38
N CYS A 92 24.03 19.63 -14.66
CA CYS A 92 23.44 20.92 -15.00
C CYS A 92 24.49 22.05 -15.01
N VAL A 93 25.33 22.13 -13.96
CA VAL A 93 26.42 23.11 -13.86
C VAL A 93 27.44 22.94 -15.01
N LYS A 94 27.82 21.70 -15.31
CA LYS A 94 28.74 21.41 -16.46
C LYS A 94 28.16 21.86 -17.79
N ALA A 95 26.85 21.75 -17.96
CA ALA A 95 26.13 22.19 -19.15
C ALA A 95 25.87 23.72 -19.17
N LYS A 96 26.42 24.47 -18.21
CA LYS A 96 26.16 25.91 -17.99
C LYS A 96 24.68 26.24 -17.82
N GLY A 97 23.94 25.30 -17.24
CA GLY A 97 22.55 25.52 -16.81
C GLY A 97 22.50 26.41 -15.57
N GLU A 98 21.33 26.97 -15.33
CA GLU A 98 21.04 27.86 -14.20
C GLU A 98 19.72 27.52 -13.54
N GLY A 99 19.47 28.11 -12.37
CA GLY A 99 18.21 27.98 -11.65
C GLY A 99 18.05 26.67 -10.89
N ASP A 100 16.79 26.31 -10.62
CA ASP A 100 16.43 25.20 -9.74
C ASP A 100 16.86 23.82 -10.27
N ALA A 101 17.01 23.69 -11.59
CA ALA A 101 17.51 22.45 -12.20
C ALA A 101 18.94 22.09 -11.75
N CYS A 102 19.75 23.09 -11.36
CA CYS A 102 21.10 22.92 -10.85
C CYS A 102 21.18 22.85 -9.31
N ASN A 103 20.06 22.97 -8.63
CA ASN A 103 19.98 22.85 -7.18
C ASN A 103 19.83 21.39 -6.75
N ASN A 104 20.44 21.05 -5.60
CA ASN A 104 20.22 19.75 -4.97
C ASN A 104 18.97 19.79 -4.10
N GLY A 105 17.84 19.37 -4.68
CA GLY A 105 16.51 19.40 -4.03
C GLY A 105 16.11 18.12 -3.31
N TRP A 106 17.03 17.18 -3.05
CA TRP A 106 16.71 15.84 -2.56
C TRP A 106 15.84 15.81 -1.30
N ARG A 107 16.06 16.74 -0.35
CA ARG A 107 15.26 16.80 0.90
C ARG A 107 13.81 17.15 0.62
N GLY A 108 13.58 18.08 -0.32
CA GLY A 108 12.23 18.44 -0.76
C GLY A 108 11.54 17.26 -1.46
N ASP A 109 12.26 16.52 -2.29
CA ASP A 109 11.74 15.37 -3.01
C ASP A 109 11.31 14.23 -2.05
N VAL A 110 12.14 13.94 -1.03
CA VAL A 110 11.80 12.96 0.03
C VAL A 110 10.62 13.47 0.88
N ALA A 111 10.63 14.74 1.31
CA ALA A 111 9.56 15.33 2.11
C ALA A 111 8.22 15.38 1.34
N GLY A 112 8.25 15.60 0.03
CA GLY A 112 7.10 15.64 -0.85
C GLY A 112 6.58 14.27 -1.30
N ALA A 113 7.30 13.17 -1.02
CA ALA A 113 7.01 11.85 -1.57
C ALA A 113 5.58 11.37 -1.33
N ILE A 114 5.03 11.56 -0.11
CA ILE A 114 3.63 11.19 0.20
C ILE A 114 2.66 12.03 -0.63
N ALA A 115 2.87 13.34 -0.72
CA ALA A 115 2.01 14.23 -1.49
C ALA A 115 2.06 13.87 -2.98
N TRP A 116 3.25 13.61 -3.52
CA TRP A 116 3.43 13.19 -4.90
C TRP A 116 2.78 11.83 -5.20
N GLY A 117 2.97 10.84 -4.33
CA GLY A 117 2.30 9.54 -4.42
C GLY A 117 0.77 9.68 -4.39
N THR A 118 0.25 10.52 -3.52
CA THR A 118 -1.18 10.83 -3.43
C THR A 118 -1.68 11.51 -4.70
N TRP A 119 -0.92 12.44 -5.25
CA TRP A 119 -1.24 13.11 -6.51
C TRP A 119 -1.40 12.13 -7.68
N GLN A 120 -0.66 11.00 -7.71
CA GLN A 120 -0.83 9.98 -8.75
C GLN A 120 -2.24 9.37 -8.77
N PHE A 121 -2.95 9.39 -7.65
CA PHE A 121 -4.36 9.01 -7.57
C PHE A 121 -5.28 10.19 -7.95
N LEU A 122 -5.04 11.37 -7.38
CA LEU A 122 -5.94 12.53 -7.52
C LEU A 122 -6.00 13.08 -8.95
N LYS A 123 -4.96 12.92 -9.75
CA LYS A 123 -4.91 13.36 -11.15
C LYS A 123 -5.67 12.46 -12.13
N ARG A 124 -6.20 11.32 -11.66
CA ARG A 124 -6.96 10.37 -12.50
C ARG A 124 -8.33 10.94 -12.84
N ASP A 125 -8.88 10.54 -13.99
CA ASP A 125 -10.28 10.83 -14.35
C ASP A 125 -11.21 9.97 -13.48
N ALA A 126 -11.40 10.41 -12.23
CA ALA A 126 -12.25 9.73 -11.25
C ALA A 126 -12.72 10.75 -10.21
N LYS A 127 -13.93 10.54 -9.67
CA LYS A 127 -14.46 11.38 -8.61
C LYS A 127 -13.84 10.99 -7.26
N VAL A 128 -13.18 11.92 -6.59
CA VAL A 128 -12.72 11.74 -5.21
C VAL A 128 -13.95 11.68 -4.30
N THR A 129 -14.16 10.55 -3.63
CA THR A 129 -15.29 10.34 -2.69
C THR A 129 -14.83 10.41 -1.24
N PHE A 130 -13.55 10.19 -0.99
CA PHE A 130 -12.92 10.38 0.31
C PHE A 130 -11.45 10.74 0.14
N TYR A 131 -10.95 11.62 1.00
CA TYR A 131 -9.53 11.93 1.15
C TYR A 131 -9.29 12.37 2.59
N GLY A 132 -8.27 11.82 3.23
CA GLY A 132 -7.97 12.13 4.61
C GLY A 132 -6.66 11.56 5.12
N TRP A 133 -6.33 11.96 6.33
CA TRP A 133 -5.19 11.44 7.05
C TRP A 133 -5.40 9.96 7.41
N TYR A 134 -4.31 9.21 7.43
CA TYR A 134 -4.30 7.78 7.70
C TYR A 134 -3.05 7.38 8.47
N VAL A 135 -3.12 6.27 9.19
CA VAL A 135 -1.97 5.62 9.79
C VAL A 135 -1.98 4.13 9.48
N ALA A 136 -0.86 3.63 8.99
CA ALA A 136 -0.56 2.22 8.97
C ALA A 136 0.42 1.94 10.12
N ASP A 137 -0.03 1.21 11.15
CA ASP A 137 0.81 0.85 12.30
C ASP A 137 1.55 2.05 12.93
N LEU A 138 0.84 3.15 13.15
CA LEU A 138 1.33 4.45 13.61
C LEU A 138 2.31 5.18 12.65
N VAL A 139 2.53 4.68 11.44
CA VAL A 139 3.23 5.42 10.38
C VAL A 139 2.23 6.32 9.65
N PRO A 140 2.38 7.66 9.74
CA PRO A 140 1.47 8.59 9.09
C PRO A 140 1.44 8.47 7.57
N GLY A 141 0.29 8.77 6.99
CA GLY A 141 0.10 8.74 5.55
C GLY A 141 -1.23 9.36 5.12
N GLN A 142 -1.63 9.05 3.91
CA GLN A 142 -2.86 9.54 3.29
C GLN A 142 -3.75 8.37 2.88
N TRP A 143 -5.06 8.54 3.02
CA TRP A 143 -6.06 7.58 2.55
C TRP A 143 -7.04 8.26 1.62
N LEU A 144 -7.40 7.59 0.54
CA LEU A 144 -8.30 8.13 -0.46
C LEU A 144 -9.21 7.04 -1.04
N GLN A 145 -10.37 7.49 -1.54
CA GLN A 145 -11.29 6.66 -2.31
C GLN A 145 -11.72 7.42 -3.55
N LEU A 146 -11.75 6.72 -4.67
CA LEU A 146 -12.17 7.24 -5.96
C LEU A 146 -13.36 6.42 -6.48
N LEU A 147 -14.32 7.10 -7.10
CA LEU A 147 -15.35 6.48 -7.93
C LEU A 147 -14.93 6.65 -9.39
N ASN A 148 -14.62 5.56 -10.04
CA ASN A 148 -14.19 5.53 -11.43
C ASN A 148 -15.40 5.71 -12.39
N PRO A 149 -15.18 6.14 -13.66
CA PRO A 149 -16.26 6.34 -14.64
C PRO A 149 -17.09 5.09 -14.91
N ASP A 150 -16.52 3.90 -14.81
CA ASP A 150 -17.19 2.60 -14.98
C ASP A 150 -18.01 2.15 -13.74
N GLY A 151 -17.98 2.97 -12.67
CA GLY A 151 -18.65 2.69 -11.42
C GLY A 151 -17.86 1.77 -10.48
N SER A 152 -16.67 1.29 -10.85
CA SER A 152 -15.74 0.65 -9.92
C SER A 152 -15.21 1.66 -8.90
N ARG A 153 -14.66 1.17 -7.79
CA ARG A 153 -14.11 2.04 -6.75
C ARG A 153 -12.64 1.71 -6.51
N THR A 154 -11.82 2.74 -6.52
CA THR A 154 -10.40 2.63 -6.16
C THR A 154 -10.19 3.14 -4.75
N PHE A 155 -9.48 2.36 -3.96
CA PHE A 155 -9.08 2.63 -2.58
C PHE A 155 -7.57 2.71 -2.54
N GLY A 156 -7.03 3.86 -2.13
CA GLY A 156 -5.61 4.10 -2.04
C GLY A 156 -5.15 4.41 -0.62
N ALA A 157 -3.93 4.01 -0.29
CA ALA A 157 -3.22 4.47 0.89
C ALA A 157 -1.76 4.74 0.52
N VAL A 158 -1.19 5.81 1.06
CA VAL A 158 0.18 6.24 0.77
C VAL A 158 0.89 6.53 2.09
N ASN A 159 1.98 5.83 2.37
CA ASN A 159 2.78 5.99 3.58
C ASN A 159 4.27 6.07 3.21
N MET A 160 5.05 6.79 4.00
CA MET A 160 6.51 6.81 3.90
C MET A 160 7.10 6.23 5.19
N HIS A 161 7.96 5.22 5.06
CA HIS A 161 8.65 4.60 6.18
C HIS A 161 10.13 4.38 5.83
N GLY A 162 11.02 4.88 6.67
CA GLY A 162 12.44 4.93 6.34
C GLY A 162 12.65 5.72 5.04
N THR A 163 13.30 5.08 4.08
CA THR A 163 13.55 5.64 2.74
C THR A 163 12.57 5.09 1.69
N ARG A 164 11.46 4.46 2.08
CA ARG A 164 10.54 3.82 1.13
C ARG A 164 9.16 4.44 1.17
N LEU A 165 8.66 4.74 -0.02
CA LEU A 165 7.28 5.16 -0.24
C LEU A 165 6.44 3.94 -0.60
N TYR A 166 5.36 3.71 0.13
CA TYR A 166 4.43 2.61 -0.02
C TYR A 166 3.10 3.13 -0.54
N LEU A 167 2.66 2.63 -1.70
CA LEU A 167 1.36 2.96 -2.28
C LEU A 167 0.55 1.67 -2.36
N LEU A 168 -0.48 1.57 -1.53
CA LEU A 168 -1.48 0.52 -1.64
C LEU A 168 -2.59 1.00 -2.55
N GLU A 169 -3.02 0.13 -3.46
CA GLU A 169 -4.14 0.39 -4.34
C GLU A 169 -5.00 -0.85 -4.49
N ALA A 170 -6.30 -0.72 -4.28
CA ALA A 170 -7.26 -1.76 -4.63
C ALA A 170 -8.40 -1.15 -5.43
N THR A 171 -8.65 -1.66 -6.63
CA THR A 171 -9.82 -1.31 -7.44
C THR A 171 -10.77 -2.48 -7.45
N VAL A 172 -11.97 -2.27 -6.88
CA VAL A 172 -13.01 -3.31 -6.76
C VAL A 172 -14.20 -3.00 -7.65
N PRO A 173 -14.90 -4.02 -8.18
CA PRO A 173 -16.07 -3.83 -9.02
C PRO A 173 -17.17 -3.02 -8.35
N ARG A 174 -18.08 -2.46 -9.15
CA ARG A 174 -19.28 -1.77 -8.64
C ARG A 174 -20.08 -2.68 -7.72
N GLY A 175 -20.44 -2.18 -6.54
CA GLY A 175 -21.20 -2.92 -5.54
C GLY A 175 -20.40 -3.91 -4.68
N ALA A 176 -19.15 -4.21 -5.02
CA ALA A 176 -18.30 -5.04 -4.18
C ALA A 176 -18.01 -4.35 -2.83
N PRO A 177 -17.76 -5.09 -1.73
CA PRO A 177 -17.37 -4.50 -0.46
C PRO A 177 -16.04 -3.76 -0.54
N ALA A 178 -15.78 -2.85 0.41
CA ALA A 178 -14.49 -2.20 0.54
C ALA A 178 -13.39 -3.22 0.87
N PRO A 179 -12.16 -3.09 0.31
CA PRO A 179 -11.07 -4.04 0.46
C PRO A 179 -10.31 -3.88 1.80
N GLY A 180 -11.05 -3.86 2.93
CA GLY A 180 -10.51 -3.53 4.26
C GLY A 180 -9.36 -4.43 4.71
N LEU A 181 -9.44 -5.74 4.41
CA LEU A 181 -8.36 -6.70 4.74
C LEU A 181 -7.04 -6.37 4.05
N PHE A 182 -7.08 -5.84 2.84
CA PHE A 182 -5.89 -5.39 2.14
C PHE A 182 -5.39 -4.04 2.67
N GLN A 183 -6.27 -3.04 2.68
CA GLN A 183 -5.90 -1.68 3.03
C GLN A 183 -5.34 -1.50 4.46
N GLN A 184 -5.84 -2.31 5.42
CA GLN A 184 -5.50 -2.16 6.84
C GLN A 184 -4.44 -3.16 7.31
N SER A 185 -3.85 -3.94 6.41
CA SER A 185 -2.91 -5.00 6.76
C SER A 185 -1.44 -4.64 6.57
N LEU A 186 -1.12 -3.42 6.13
CA LEU A 186 0.26 -3.00 5.95
C LEU A 186 1.02 -3.02 7.28
N MET A 187 2.10 -3.77 7.31
CA MET A 187 3.07 -3.83 8.40
C MET A 187 4.46 -3.53 7.86
N PHE A 188 5.26 -2.84 8.65
CA PHE A 188 6.64 -2.53 8.31
C PHE A 188 7.59 -3.52 8.96
N LEU A 189 8.68 -3.86 8.27
CA LEU A 189 9.67 -4.82 8.73
C LEU A 189 11.01 -4.13 8.94
N ASP A 190 11.80 -4.70 9.84
CA ASP A 190 13.22 -4.35 9.99
C ASP A 190 14.11 -5.20 9.07
N ASP A 191 15.42 -4.97 9.13
CA ASP A 191 16.43 -5.68 8.32
C ASP A 191 16.44 -7.20 8.56
N GLU A 192 16.03 -7.66 9.75
CA GLU A 192 15.90 -9.07 10.07
C GLU A 192 14.55 -9.67 9.65
N GLY A 193 13.67 -8.84 9.10
CA GLY A 193 12.31 -9.24 8.67
C GLY A 193 11.32 -9.38 9.82
N ARG A 194 11.58 -8.74 10.96
CA ARG A 194 10.65 -8.68 12.09
C ARG A 194 9.69 -7.50 11.92
N VAL A 195 8.44 -7.68 12.32
CA VAL A 195 7.44 -6.62 12.30
C VAL A 195 7.80 -5.55 13.34
N ILE A 196 7.91 -4.31 12.88
CA ILE A 196 8.10 -3.14 13.74
C ILE A 196 6.73 -2.71 14.28
N ARG A 197 6.66 -2.40 15.59
CA ARG A 197 5.49 -1.79 16.22
C ARG A 197 5.93 -0.53 16.96
N TYR A 198 5.29 0.59 16.63
CA TYR A 198 5.57 1.87 17.25
C TYR A 198 4.72 2.09 18.51
N ARG A 199 5.24 2.83 19.49
CA ARG A 199 4.49 3.27 20.68
C ARG A 199 3.89 4.66 20.50
N SER A 200 4.45 5.44 19.57
CA SER A 200 4.01 6.77 19.19
C SER A 200 4.01 6.88 17.67
N TYR A 201 3.48 7.96 17.13
CA TYR A 201 3.53 8.18 15.70
C TYR A 201 4.97 8.20 15.20
N TYR A 202 5.21 7.42 14.14
CA TYR A 202 6.50 7.34 13.49
C TYR A 202 6.95 8.72 12.99
N SER A 203 8.21 9.02 13.23
CA SER A 203 8.92 10.15 12.64
C SER A 203 10.32 9.65 12.23
N PRO A 204 10.86 10.06 11.07
CA PRO A 204 12.18 9.64 10.62
C PRO A 204 13.31 10.02 11.61
N ASN A 205 13.10 11.03 12.42
CA ASN A 205 14.09 11.55 13.38
C ASN A 205 13.89 11.05 14.81
N HIS A 206 12.74 10.46 15.11
CA HIS A 206 12.42 9.99 16.45
C HIS A 206 11.32 8.92 16.35
N SER A 207 11.66 7.68 16.64
CA SER A 207 10.70 6.57 16.70
C SER A 207 10.94 5.72 17.93
N ASP A 208 9.88 5.43 18.67
CA ASP A 208 9.87 4.49 19.78
C ASP A 208 9.23 3.20 19.28
N GLU A 209 10.05 2.15 19.07
CA GLU A 209 9.64 0.94 18.36
C GLU A 209 9.75 -0.34 19.21
N TRP A 210 8.83 -1.28 18.93
CA TRP A 210 8.92 -2.66 19.36
C TRP A 210 9.06 -3.57 18.14
N LYS A 211 9.89 -4.60 18.25
CA LYS A 211 10.14 -5.55 17.17
C LYS A 211 9.57 -6.91 17.50
N PHE A 212 8.73 -7.45 16.63
CA PHE A 212 8.14 -8.77 16.76
C PHE A 212 8.53 -9.64 15.56
N PRO A 213 8.65 -10.98 15.73
CA PRO A 213 8.81 -11.87 14.59
C PRO A 213 7.68 -11.64 13.58
N ALA A 214 8.02 -11.66 12.29
CA ALA A 214 6.99 -11.66 11.26
C ALA A 214 6.10 -12.90 11.43
N PRO A 215 4.79 -12.80 11.20
CA PRO A 215 3.92 -13.95 11.23
C PRO A 215 4.43 -15.04 10.29
N PRO A 216 4.36 -16.32 10.68
CA PRO A 216 4.77 -17.41 9.81
C PRO A 216 3.88 -17.43 8.54
N PRO A 217 4.44 -17.83 7.39
CA PRO A 217 3.65 -18.00 6.18
C PRO A 217 2.52 -19.01 6.42
N PRO A 218 1.38 -18.89 5.70
CA PRO A 218 0.30 -19.85 5.81
C PRO A 218 0.83 -21.26 5.59
N ARG A 219 0.45 -22.20 6.47
CA ARG A 219 0.80 -23.60 6.25
C ARG A 219 0.18 -24.05 4.94
N ALA A 220 1.00 -24.57 4.02
CA ALA A 220 0.50 -25.26 2.85
C ALA A 220 -0.45 -26.39 3.31
N ARG A 221 -1.67 -26.37 2.81
CA ARG A 221 -2.65 -27.42 3.04
C ARG A 221 -2.47 -28.53 2.02
#